data_6435ae680041034091d9b2de530a39ff
#
_entry.id   6435ae680041034091d9b2de530a39ff
#
_cell.length_a   1.000
_cell.length_b   1.000
_cell.length_c   1.000
_cell.angle_alpha   90.00
_cell.angle_beta   90.00
_cell.angle_gamma   90.00
#
_symmetry.space_group_name_H-M   'P 1'
#
loop_
_entity.id
_entity.type
_entity.pdbx_description
1 polymer ?
#
loop_
_entity_poly.entity_id
_entity_poly.type
_entity_poly.pdbx_seq_one_letter_code
_entity_poly.pdbx_strand_id
1 'polypeptide(L)'
;MSGKYLKYIPKTLQEDFIDNRVIPFVGAGFSKNAIAPEGASILDWEGLGKKVATYIPNYTYTNAIDALSLFESEFSRTKLIELLARELYVNDLKPGKTHRTFCDLYFDTICTTNFDFLIEQTLNEKHIPFSMVVSEERLPISTHERTKLIKLHGDFNHPERMVITEYDYDIYVDKNKILSTYISNLFITKTLLLIGYSFDDSDIRTLWQIIGSRLGKLSTPAYVVLVDASPIEIARFERRNIKVINLPGDKADYPDILDEFFSEIKQVIDEKLPEQMVFTNEKASEELKMPETDNRLCYISAPYQRLSFLKDLLYPVLYNNGISPISLDETIMPGEIITRKTDALISKASMTIVDLSGNNANIMWELGNIMSKNKLSILIVDEDQSDSLPFDLQSLHLFKYNLYGDNKHFVDTLNDFLQAHNNGKKNEPEAEKDYLRLFDKGEYNAAVIAAFRSLEITLSRKYDFVRNSLMESLNLLNTNNAEDEEALYKVKKYRKIRNNIVHNNVNVGKREAKDIISCIEKLCASINSGNIIIL
;
A
#
# COMPACT_ATOMS: atom_id res chain seq x y z
N MET A 1 -6.67 16.44 26.94
CA MET A 1 -7.90 17.29 26.97
C MET A 1 -9.11 16.36 27.01
N SER A 2 -10.14 16.63 27.83
CA SER A 2 -11.33 15.77 27.83
C SER A 2 -12.18 16.16 26.62
N GLY A 3 -12.20 15.34 25.57
CA GLY A 3 -13.08 15.53 24.43
C GLY A 3 -14.56 15.48 24.85
N LYS A 4 -15.42 16.12 24.10
CA LYS A 4 -16.87 16.20 24.37
C LYS A 4 -17.52 14.81 24.29
N TYR A 5 -17.10 14.00 23.31
CA TYR A 5 -17.66 12.68 23.02
C TYR A 5 -16.77 11.52 23.48
N LEU A 6 -15.46 11.74 23.67
CA LEU A 6 -14.50 10.70 24.06
C LEU A 6 -14.89 9.98 25.38
N LYS A 7 -15.51 10.69 26.31
CA LYS A 7 -16.00 10.12 27.59
C LYS A 7 -17.09 9.05 27.42
N TYR A 8 -17.78 9.01 26.28
CA TYR A 8 -18.81 8.01 25.97
C TYR A 8 -18.22 6.74 25.31
N ILE A 9 -16.94 6.79 24.92
CA ILE A 9 -16.25 5.67 24.29
C ILE A 9 -15.57 4.84 25.39
N PRO A 10 -15.90 3.55 25.54
CA PRO A 10 -15.20 2.68 26.49
C PRO A 10 -13.69 2.63 26.21
N LYS A 11 -12.88 2.58 27.27
CA LYS A 11 -11.41 2.55 27.14
C LYS A 11 -10.92 1.41 26.26
N THR A 12 -11.54 0.23 26.38
CA THR A 12 -11.24 -0.93 25.52
C THR A 12 -11.45 -0.66 24.04
N LEU A 13 -12.51 0.10 23.69
CA LEU A 13 -12.74 0.48 22.30
C LEU A 13 -11.75 1.56 21.83
N GLN A 14 -11.35 2.48 22.71
CA GLN A 14 -10.28 3.45 22.39
C GLN A 14 -8.96 2.74 22.10
N GLU A 15 -8.61 1.72 22.88
CA GLU A 15 -7.45 0.86 22.66
C GLU A 15 -7.58 0.08 21.32
N ASP A 16 -8.76 -0.45 21.03
CA ASP A 16 -9.02 -1.14 19.76
C ASP A 16 -8.90 -0.22 18.53
N PHE A 17 -9.24 1.07 18.65
CA PHE A 17 -8.98 2.06 17.60
C PHE A 17 -7.48 2.31 17.40
N ILE A 18 -6.72 2.45 18.47
CA ILE A 18 -5.27 2.67 18.43
C ILE A 18 -4.56 1.45 17.82
N ASP A 19 -5.00 0.24 18.18
CA ASP A 19 -4.45 -1.03 17.71
C ASP A 19 -4.97 -1.44 16.31
N ASN A 20 -5.77 -0.61 15.66
CA ASN A 20 -6.43 -0.89 14.38
C ASN A 20 -7.23 -2.21 14.37
N ARG A 21 -7.88 -2.50 15.50
CA ARG A 21 -8.73 -3.70 15.66
C ARG A 21 -10.21 -3.45 15.43
N VAL A 22 -10.60 -2.21 15.13
CA VAL A 22 -11.99 -1.84 14.87
C VAL A 22 -12.35 -2.08 13.41
N ILE A 23 -13.49 -2.75 13.17
CA ILE A 23 -14.11 -2.84 11.86
C ILE A 23 -15.41 -2.05 11.87
N PRO A 24 -15.50 -0.95 11.12
CA PRO A 24 -16.75 -0.27 10.91
C PRO A 24 -17.67 -1.05 9.96
N PHE A 25 -18.93 -1.15 10.37
CA PHE A 25 -20.05 -1.55 9.54
C PHE A 25 -20.92 -0.33 9.31
N VAL A 26 -21.04 0.09 8.05
CA VAL A 26 -21.67 1.35 7.67
C VAL A 26 -23.01 1.06 7.00
N GLY A 27 -24.10 1.57 7.58
CA GLY A 27 -25.45 1.44 7.07
C GLY A 27 -26.01 2.73 6.48
N ALA A 28 -27.23 2.67 5.94
CA ALA A 28 -27.88 3.73 5.18
C ALA A 28 -28.00 5.09 5.92
N GLY A 29 -28.09 5.06 7.26
CA GLY A 29 -28.10 6.29 8.06
C GLY A 29 -26.80 7.10 7.97
N PHE A 30 -25.69 6.50 7.60
CA PHE A 30 -24.43 7.21 7.42
C PHE A 30 -24.45 8.10 6.17
N SER A 31 -25.19 7.73 5.14
CA SER A 31 -25.35 8.54 3.91
C SER A 31 -26.02 9.89 4.19
N LYS A 32 -26.76 10.04 5.31
CA LYS A 32 -27.34 11.35 5.73
C LYS A 32 -26.27 12.44 5.96
N ASN A 33 -25.02 12.06 6.12
CA ASN A 33 -23.89 12.98 6.23
C ASN A 33 -23.41 13.51 4.87
N ALA A 34 -23.99 13.08 3.76
CA ALA A 34 -23.60 13.52 2.42
C ALA A 34 -24.16 14.91 2.10
N ILE A 35 -23.56 15.53 1.09
CA ILE A 35 -24.04 16.76 0.48
C ILE A 35 -25.00 16.35 -0.64
N ALA A 36 -26.28 16.61 -0.45
CA ALA A 36 -27.33 16.36 -1.43
C ALA A 36 -27.43 17.50 -2.47
N PRO A 37 -27.96 17.23 -3.66
CA PRO A 37 -28.35 18.26 -4.60
C PRO A 37 -29.39 19.24 -3.99
N GLU A 38 -29.44 20.45 -4.51
CA GLU A 38 -30.37 21.48 -4.01
C GLU A 38 -31.82 20.98 -4.07
N GLY A 39 -32.53 21.08 -2.94
CA GLY A 39 -33.91 20.62 -2.81
C GLY A 39 -34.09 19.09 -2.66
N ALA A 40 -33.03 18.30 -2.68
CA ALA A 40 -33.07 16.86 -2.46
C ALA A 40 -33.01 16.51 -0.97
N SER A 41 -33.71 15.42 -0.58
CA SER A 41 -33.66 14.84 0.76
C SER A 41 -33.05 13.46 0.71
N ILE A 42 -32.00 13.22 1.48
CA ILE A 42 -31.36 11.92 1.56
C ILE A 42 -32.25 10.97 2.38
N LEU A 43 -32.70 9.92 1.73
CA LEU A 43 -33.57 8.92 2.34
C LEU A 43 -32.73 7.87 3.09
N ASP A 44 -33.19 7.49 4.27
CA ASP A 44 -32.78 6.23 4.90
C ASP A 44 -33.58 5.05 4.32
N TRP A 45 -33.28 3.85 4.76
CA TRP A 45 -33.93 2.63 4.28
C TRP A 45 -35.44 2.66 4.39
N GLU A 46 -35.97 3.11 5.53
CA GLU A 46 -37.39 3.24 5.77
C GLU A 46 -38.05 4.33 4.90
N GLY A 47 -37.40 5.47 4.77
CA GLY A 47 -37.82 6.55 3.88
C GLY A 47 -37.83 6.14 2.42
N LEU A 48 -36.86 5.36 1.99
CA LEU A 48 -36.80 4.79 0.64
C LEU A 48 -37.96 3.84 0.39
N GLY A 49 -38.24 2.92 1.33
CA GLY A 49 -39.37 2.01 1.23
C GLY A 49 -40.72 2.73 1.13
N LYS A 50 -40.95 3.75 1.95
CA LYS A 50 -42.15 4.61 1.87
C LYS A 50 -42.24 5.34 0.53
N LYS A 51 -41.13 5.80 -0.01
CA LYS A 51 -41.10 6.46 -1.31
C LYS A 51 -41.44 5.48 -2.42
N VAL A 52 -40.86 4.28 -2.42
CA VAL A 52 -41.17 3.22 -3.41
C VAL A 52 -42.65 2.80 -3.34
N ALA A 53 -43.21 2.69 -2.14
CA ALA A 53 -44.62 2.40 -1.92
C ALA A 53 -45.56 3.36 -2.67
N THR A 54 -45.19 4.64 -2.85
CA THR A 54 -46.03 5.61 -3.57
C THR A 54 -46.16 5.32 -5.07
N TYR A 55 -45.33 4.47 -5.62
CA TYR A 55 -45.37 4.06 -7.03
C TYR A 55 -46.18 2.80 -7.27
N ILE A 56 -46.63 2.11 -6.19
CA ILE A 56 -47.37 0.84 -6.28
C ILE A 56 -48.87 1.12 -6.11
N PRO A 57 -49.68 0.85 -7.11
CA PRO A 57 -51.12 1.10 -7.02
C PRO A 57 -51.78 0.29 -5.89
N ASN A 58 -52.66 0.93 -5.11
CA ASN A 58 -53.42 0.30 -4.03
C ASN A 58 -52.62 -0.41 -2.94
N TYR A 59 -51.32 -0.11 -2.82
CA TYR A 59 -50.48 -0.70 -1.78
C TYR A 59 -50.53 0.13 -0.50
N THR A 60 -50.68 -0.55 0.63
CA THR A 60 -50.54 0.04 1.95
C THR A 60 -49.19 -0.34 2.51
N TYR A 61 -48.34 0.66 2.77
CA TYR A 61 -46.99 0.45 3.25
C TYR A 61 -46.93 -0.39 4.55
N THR A 62 -46.13 -1.43 4.54
CA THR A 62 -45.85 -2.30 5.70
C THR A 62 -44.40 -2.11 6.18
N ASN A 63 -43.45 -2.37 5.33
CA ASN A 63 -42.00 -2.16 5.56
C ASN A 63 -41.27 -1.99 4.22
N ALA A 64 -40.00 -1.59 4.28
CA ALA A 64 -39.21 -1.29 3.09
C ALA A 64 -39.01 -2.52 2.20
N ILE A 65 -38.68 -3.68 2.76
CA ILE A 65 -38.41 -4.91 1.99
C ILE A 65 -39.67 -5.35 1.22
N ASP A 66 -40.83 -5.33 1.88
CA ASP A 66 -42.10 -5.70 1.25
C ASP A 66 -42.42 -4.74 0.08
N ALA A 67 -42.29 -3.43 0.28
CA ALA A 67 -42.51 -2.44 -0.77
C ALA A 67 -41.57 -2.65 -1.99
N LEU A 68 -40.29 -2.91 -1.74
CA LEU A 68 -39.29 -3.15 -2.79
C LEU A 68 -39.54 -4.47 -3.52
N SER A 69 -39.90 -5.53 -2.80
CA SER A 69 -40.24 -6.85 -3.37
C SER A 69 -41.48 -6.78 -4.23
N LEU A 70 -42.54 -6.09 -3.75
CA LEU A 70 -43.77 -5.93 -4.52
C LEU A 70 -43.53 -5.06 -5.77
N PHE A 71 -42.76 -3.98 -5.67
CA PHE A 71 -42.43 -3.17 -6.83
C PHE A 71 -41.67 -3.98 -7.90
N GLU A 72 -40.71 -4.82 -7.49
CA GLU A 72 -40.04 -5.72 -8.44
C GLU A 72 -40.97 -6.67 -9.12
N SER A 73 -41.89 -7.28 -8.37
CA SER A 73 -42.91 -8.22 -8.89
C SER A 73 -43.87 -7.57 -9.89
N GLU A 74 -44.30 -6.33 -9.60
CA GLU A 74 -45.23 -5.60 -10.48
C GLU A 74 -44.61 -5.03 -11.74
N PHE A 75 -43.36 -4.60 -11.64
CA PHE A 75 -42.72 -3.86 -12.73
C PHE A 75 -41.49 -4.55 -13.35
N SER A 76 -40.48 -4.85 -12.63
CA SER A 76 -39.30 -5.67 -12.90
C SER A 76 -38.09 -5.24 -12.06
N ARG A 77 -37.09 -6.13 -11.98
CA ARG A 77 -35.79 -5.82 -11.33
C ARG A 77 -35.11 -4.59 -11.93
N THR A 78 -35.07 -4.46 -13.26
CA THR A 78 -34.43 -3.32 -13.96
C THR A 78 -35.08 -2.00 -13.56
N LYS A 79 -36.43 -1.94 -13.58
CA LYS A 79 -37.17 -0.74 -13.18
C LYS A 79 -36.97 -0.39 -11.71
N LEU A 80 -36.86 -1.39 -10.84
CA LEU A 80 -36.55 -1.17 -9.43
C LEU A 80 -35.17 -0.51 -9.28
N ILE A 81 -34.13 -1.04 -9.93
CA ILE A 81 -32.78 -0.48 -9.87
C ILE A 81 -32.72 0.95 -10.42
N GLU A 82 -33.38 1.22 -11.55
CA GLU A 82 -33.49 2.59 -12.11
C GLU A 82 -34.19 3.56 -11.14
N LEU A 83 -35.28 3.10 -10.50
CA LEU A 83 -35.99 3.88 -9.49
C LEU A 83 -35.07 4.20 -8.29
N LEU A 84 -34.38 3.18 -7.75
CA LEU A 84 -33.48 3.35 -6.62
C LEU A 84 -32.32 4.30 -6.95
N ALA A 85 -31.71 4.18 -8.13
CA ALA A 85 -30.63 5.06 -8.57
C ALA A 85 -31.07 6.54 -8.59
N ARG A 86 -32.32 6.79 -9.01
CA ARG A 86 -32.91 8.13 -9.05
C ARG A 86 -33.24 8.65 -7.66
N GLU A 87 -33.95 7.87 -6.83
CA GLU A 87 -34.42 8.31 -5.52
C GLU A 87 -33.29 8.45 -4.49
N LEU A 88 -32.16 7.75 -4.69
CA LEU A 88 -30.94 7.85 -3.88
C LEU A 88 -29.93 8.85 -4.42
N TYR A 89 -30.21 9.52 -5.53
CA TYR A 89 -29.31 10.53 -6.16
C TYR A 89 -27.87 10.03 -6.35
N VAL A 90 -27.69 8.77 -6.72
CA VAL A 90 -26.40 8.06 -6.67
C VAL A 90 -25.26 8.78 -7.40
N ASN A 91 -25.58 9.46 -8.52
CA ASN A 91 -24.61 10.20 -9.33
C ASN A 91 -24.33 11.62 -8.83
N ASP A 92 -25.18 12.16 -7.98
CA ASP A 92 -25.18 13.57 -7.60
C ASP A 92 -24.75 13.80 -6.14
N LEU A 93 -24.80 12.76 -5.31
CA LEU A 93 -24.35 12.81 -3.94
C LEU A 93 -22.84 13.03 -3.85
N LYS A 94 -22.42 13.89 -2.94
CA LYS A 94 -21.01 14.13 -2.64
C LYS A 94 -20.71 13.85 -1.16
N PRO A 95 -19.49 13.36 -0.85
CA PRO A 95 -19.10 13.15 0.54
C PRO A 95 -19.14 14.45 1.35
N GLY A 96 -19.76 14.42 2.51
CA GLY A 96 -19.70 15.50 3.49
C GLY A 96 -18.43 15.43 4.35
N LYS A 97 -18.28 16.37 5.28
CA LYS A 97 -17.12 16.41 6.19
C LYS A 97 -16.98 15.15 7.04
N THR A 98 -18.09 14.60 7.52
CA THR A 98 -18.11 13.38 8.34
C THR A 98 -17.53 12.16 7.62
N HIS A 99 -17.77 12.01 6.31
CA HIS A 99 -17.15 10.96 5.50
C HIS A 99 -15.64 11.11 5.45
N ARG A 100 -15.14 12.35 5.32
CA ARG A 100 -13.71 12.65 5.27
C ARG A 100 -13.04 12.34 6.60
N THR A 101 -13.64 12.79 7.72
CA THR A 101 -13.10 12.54 9.05
C THR A 101 -13.13 11.05 9.42
N PHE A 102 -14.19 10.33 9.00
CA PHE A 102 -14.28 8.88 9.15
C PHE A 102 -13.14 8.16 8.39
N CYS A 103 -12.87 8.52 7.14
CA CYS A 103 -11.78 7.92 6.36
C CYS A 103 -10.39 8.29 6.88
N ASP A 104 -10.24 9.39 7.64
CA ASP A 104 -8.98 9.76 8.31
C ASP A 104 -8.58 8.81 9.46
N LEU A 105 -9.48 7.94 9.88
CA LEU A 105 -9.16 6.89 10.87
C LEU A 105 -8.39 5.70 10.28
N TYR A 106 -8.27 5.62 8.95
CA TYR A 106 -7.45 4.62 8.23
C TYR A 106 -7.74 3.16 8.59
N PHE A 107 -8.99 2.75 8.51
CA PHE A 107 -9.38 1.36 8.77
C PHE A 107 -8.78 0.40 7.74
N ASP A 108 -8.29 -0.76 8.20
CA ASP A 108 -7.83 -1.85 7.31
C ASP A 108 -8.99 -2.47 6.51
N THR A 109 -10.16 -2.52 7.13
CA THR A 109 -11.36 -3.08 6.51
C THR A 109 -12.56 -2.24 6.89
N ILE A 110 -13.36 -1.87 5.91
CA ILE A 110 -14.66 -1.21 6.05
C ILE A 110 -15.70 -2.12 5.43
N CYS A 111 -16.75 -2.43 6.16
CA CYS A 111 -17.91 -3.15 5.63
C CYS A 111 -19.09 -2.18 5.48
N THR A 112 -19.82 -2.31 4.38
CA THR A 112 -21.03 -1.48 4.17
C THR A 112 -22.13 -2.27 3.47
N THR A 113 -23.39 -1.94 3.81
CA THR A 113 -24.58 -2.38 3.10
C THR A 113 -25.11 -1.30 2.14
N ASN A 114 -24.48 -0.12 2.13
CA ASN A 114 -24.92 0.99 1.29
C ASN A 114 -24.59 0.75 -0.19
N PHE A 115 -25.53 1.14 -1.05
CA PHE A 115 -25.39 1.08 -2.50
C PHE A 115 -24.65 2.28 -3.08
N ASP A 116 -24.56 3.41 -2.35
CA ASP A 116 -23.89 4.63 -2.77
C ASP A 116 -22.37 4.46 -2.87
N PHE A 117 -21.68 5.49 -3.39
CA PHE A 117 -20.23 5.51 -3.59
C PHE A 117 -19.51 6.55 -2.72
N LEU A 118 -20.12 6.98 -1.61
CA LEU A 118 -19.60 8.06 -0.77
C LEU A 118 -18.27 7.74 -0.09
N ILE A 119 -18.10 6.49 0.36
CA ILE A 119 -16.84 6.01 0.96
C ILE A 119 -15.76 5.93 -0.11
N GLU A 120 -16.06 5.34 -1.27
CA GLU A 120 -15.15 5.23 -2.42
C GLU A 120 -14.68 6.60 -2.91
N GLN A 121 -15.62 7.55 -3.08
CA GLN A 121 -15.31 8.92 -3.46
C GLN A 121 -14.38 9.57 -2.44
N THR A 122 -14.64 9.39 -1.14
CA THR A 122 -13.81 9.96 -0.07
C THR A 122 -12.40 9.36 -0.06
N LEU A 123 -12.27 8.04 -0.20
CA LEU A 123 -10.98 7.37 -0.26
C LEU A 123 -10.17 7.85 -1.47
N ASN A 124 -10.82 8.02 -2.63
CA ASN A 124 -10.19 8.58 -3.82
C ASN A 124 -9.78 10.05 -3.64
N GLU A 125 -10.66 10.92 -3.09
CA GLU A 125 -10.34 12.33 -2.78
C GLU A 125 -9.10 12.46 -1.89
N LYS A 126 -8.95 11.53 -0.94
CA LYS A 126 -7.83 11.50 0.01
C LYS A 126 -6.61 10.71 -0.48
N HIS A 127 -6.65 10.18 -1.69
CA HIS A 127 -5.60 9.31 -2.24
C HIS A 127 -5.25 8.13 -1.32
N ILE A 128 -6.26 7.58 -0.64
CA ILE A 128 -6.10 6.37 0.18
C ILE A 128 -6.34 5.16 -0.72
N PRO A 129 -5.32 4.31 -0.94
CA PRO A 129 -5.49 3.10 -1.73
C PRO A 129 -6.49 2.15 -1.05
N PHE A 130 -7.40 1.61 -1.84
CA PHE A 130 -8.38 0.63 -1.35
C PHE A 130 -8.70 -0.41 -2.41
N SER A 131 -9.15 -1.58 -1.96
CA SER A 131 -9.71 -2.61 -2.82
C SER A 131 -11.18 -2.83 -2.51
N MET A 132 -11.99 -2.82 -3.56
CA MET A 132 -13.43 -3.04 -3.44
C MET A 132 -13.76 -4.52 -3.60
N VAL A 133 -14.46 -5.07 -2.60
CA VAL A 133 -14.94 -6.45 -2.58
C VAL A 133 -16.46 -6.44 -2.64
N VAL A 134 -17.00 -6.73 -3.81
CA VAL A 134 -18.45 -6.84 -4.07
C VAL A 134 -18.91 -8.28 -4.26
N SER A 135 -17.95 -9.21 -4.36
CA SER A 135 -18.22 -10.63 -4.57
C SER A 135 -17.10 -11.50 -3.98
N GLU A 136 -17.39 -12.80 -3.79
CA GLU A 136 -16.45 -13.77 -3.22
C GLU A 136 -15.16 -13.91 -4.05
N GLU A 137 -15.27 -13.82 -5.37
CA GLU A 137 -14.15 -13.96 -6.30
C GLU A 137 -13.11 -12.82 -6.15
N ARG A 138 -13.53 -11.70 -5.58
CA ARG A 138 -12.64 -10.56 -5.32
C ARG A 138 -11.87 -10.66 -4.00
N LEU A 139 -12.28 -11.53 -3.08
CA LEU A 139 -11.60 -11.71 -1.79
C LEU A 139 -10.11 -12.10 -1.93
N PRO A 140 -9.73 -13.07 -2.79
CA PRO A 140 -8.32 -13.46 -2.94
C PRO A 140 -7.47 -12.39 -3.63
N ILE A 141 -8.10 -11.54 -4.46
CA ILE A 141 -7.40 -10.51 -5.26
C ILE A 141 -7.10 -9.26 -4.43
N SER A 142 -7.88 -9.04 -3.37
CA SER A 142 -7.83 -7.83 -2.52
C SER A 142 -6.74 -7.85 -1.44
N THR A 143 -5.61 -8.51 -1.66
CA THR A 143 -4.74 -8.96 -0.55
C THR A 143 -3.82 -7.91 0.05
N HIS A 144 -3.55 -6.75 -0.58
CA HIS A 144 -2.46 -5.87 -0.10
C HIS A 144 -2.71 -4.36 -0.21
N GLU A 145 -3.91 -3.92 -0.55
CA GLU A 145 -4.24 -2.50 -0.49
C GLU A 145 -4.57 -2.09 0.96
N ARG A 146 -4.31 -0.84 1.30
CA ARG A 146 -4.39 -0.36 2.69
C ARG A 146 -5.77 -0.52 3.32
N THR A 147 -6.84 -0.31 2.55
CA THR A 147 -8.22 -0.43 3.01
C THR A 147 -8.98 -1.41 2.13
N LYS A 148 -9.59 -2.39 2.75
CA LYS A 148 -10.50 -3.32 2.08
C LYS A 148 -11.94 -2.82 2.28
N LEU A 149 -12.58 -2.35 1.21
CA LEU A 149 -13.98 -1.93 1.25
C LEU A 149 -14.89 -3.08 0.78
N ILE A 150 -15.67 -3.63 1.70
CA ILE A 150 -16.57 -4.77 1.44
C ILE A 150 -17.99 -4.26 1.31
N LYS A 151 -18.57 -4.37 0.13
CA LYS A 151 -19.98 -4.02 -0.14
C LYS A 151 -20.84 -5.26 -0.10
N LEU A 152 -21.44 -5.50 1.06
CA LEU A 152 -22.22 -6.72 1.33
C LEU A 152 -23.45 -6.86 0.43
N HIS A 153 -24.07 -5.75 0.11
CA HIS A 153 -25.31 -5.73 -0.67
C HIS A 153 -25.07 -5.26 -2.12
N GLY A 154 -23.84 -5.34 -2.61
CA GLY A 154 -23.51 -4.87 -3.96
C GLY A 154 -23.62 -3.36 -4.12
N ASP A 155 -23.66 -2.89 -5.35
CA ASP A 155 -23.82 -1.49 -5.71
C ASP A 155 -24.40 -1.34 -7.13
N PHE A 156 -24.60 -0.11 -7.57
CA PHE A 156 -25.17 0.17 -8.91
C PHE A 156 -24.24 -0.18 -10.08
N ASN A 157 -22.95 -0.41 -9.84
CA ASN A 157 -22.03 -0.93 -10.87
C ASN A 157 -22.12 -2.46 -10.99
N HIS A 158 -22.71 -3.13 -9.98
CA HIS A 158 -22.89 -4.56 -9.91
C HIS A 158 -24.36 -4.90 -9.57
N PRO A 159 -25.33 -4.54 -10.42
CA PRO A 159 -26.75 -4.64 -10.11
C PRO A 159 -27.23 -6.08 -9.86
N GLU A 160 -26.53 -7.08 -10.42
CA GLU A 160 -26.78 -8.51 -10.21
C GLU A 160 -26.38 -8.99 -8.80
N ARG A 161 -25.62 -8.17 -8.06
CA ARG A 161 -25.19 -8.43 -6.68
C ARG A 161 -26.00 -7.67 -5.65
N MET A 162 -26.87 -6.75 -6.07
CA MET A 162 -27.66 -5.94 -5.13
C MET A 162 -28.64 -6.81 -4.34
N VAL A 163 -28.63 -6.61 -3.01
CA VAL A 163 -29.54 -7.25 -2.06
C VAL A 163 -30.61 -6.24 -1.67
N ILE A 164 -31.81 -6.39 -2.22
CA ILE A 164 -32.86 -5.37 -2.17
C ILE A 164 -34.19 -5.97 -1.67
N THR A 165 -34.57 -7.16 -2.18
CA THR A 165 -35.85 -7.79 -1.95
C THR A 165 -35.75 -8.92 -0.93
N GLU A 166 -36.90 -9.38 -0.43
CA GLU A 166 -36.98 -10.50 0.50
C GLU A 166 -36.28 -11.75 -0.04
N TYR A 167 -36.44 -12.04 -1.32
CA TYR A 167 -35.77 -13.16 -1.98
C TYR A 167 -34.23 -13.00 -1.94
N ASP A 168 -33.70 -11.78 -2.16
CA ASP A 168 -32.25 -11.54 -2.10
C ASP A 168 -31.71 -11.81 -0.69
N TYR A 169 -32.44 -11.39 0.35
CA TYR A 169 -32.04 -11.63 1.75
C TYR A 169 -32.10 -13.11 2.11
N ASP A 170 -33.12 -13.83 1.69
CA ASP A 170 -33.30 -15.25 2.00
C ASP A 170 -32.17 -16.11 1.46
N ILE A 171 -31.70 -15.81 0.24
CA ILE A 171 -30.64 -16.59 -0.41
C ILE A 171 -29.22 -16.05 -0.14
N TYR A 172 -29.08 -14.93 0.58
CA TYR A 172 -27.80 -14.22 0.72
C TYR A 172 -26.68 -15.10 1.25
N VAL A 173 -26.89 -15.78 2.36
CA VAL A 173 -25.87 -16.62 3.02
C VAL A 173 -25.48 -17.81 2.15
N ASP A 174 -26.43 -18.43 1.48
CA ASP A 174 -26.21 -19.58 0.62
C ASP A 174 -25.47 -19.19 -0.67
N LYS A 175 -25.75 -18.01 -1.19
CA LYS A 175 -25.13 -17.47 -2.41
C LYS A 175 -23.70 -16.92 -2.15
N ASN A 176 -23.41 -16.48 -0.90
CA ASN A 176 -22.15 -15.82 -0.53
C ASN A 176 -21.45 -16.57 0.63
N LYS A 177 -21.22 -17.88 0.49
CA LYS A 177 -20.69 -18.75 1.57
C LYS A 177 -19.30 -18.36 2.04
N ILE A 178 -18.41 -18.06 1.11
CA ILE A 178 -17.00 -17.69 1.40
C ILE A 178 -16.96 -16.31 2.05
N LEU A 179 -17.69 -15.33 1.50
CA LEU A 179 -17.79 -13.98 2.06
C LEU A 179 -18.38 -14.00 3.47
N SER A 180 -19.48 -14.77 3.69
CA SER A 180 -20.08 -14.94 5.00
C SER A 180 -19.15 -15.60 6.02
N THR A 181 -18.29 -16.53 5.56
CA THR A 181 -17.25 -17.15 6.40
C THR A 181 -16.14 -16.16 6.74
N TYR A 182 -15.69 -15.38 5.76
CA TYR A 182 -14.69 -14.34 5.96
C TYR A 182 -15.17 -13.29 6.97
N ILE A 183 -16.38 -12.78 6.82
CA ILE A 183 -16.99 -11.82 7.76
C ILE A 183 -17.13 -12.41 9.15
N SER A 184 -17.53 -13.67 9.26
CA SER A 184 -17.61 -14.36 10.57
C SER A 184 -16.23 -14.42 11.25
N ASN A 185 -15.16 -14.64 10.49
CA ASN A 185 -13.80 -14.61 11.04
C ASN A 185 -13.38 -13.22 11.52
N LEU A 186 -13.75 -12.17 10.79
CA LEU A 186 -13.53 -10.79 11.22
C LEU A 186 -14.22 -10.49 12.55
N PHE A 187 -15.44 -11.00 12.76
CA PHE A 187 -16.18 -10.84 14.03
C PHE A 187 -15.57 -11.58 15.22
N ILE A 188 -14.74 -12.60 14.98
CA ILE A 188 -14.00 -13.31 16.03
C ILE A 188 -12.76 -12.53 16.45
N THR A 189 -12.10 -11.88 15.51
CA THR A 189 -10.74 -11.33 15.66
C THR A 189 -10.71 -9.83 15.85
N LYS A 190 -11.78 -9.12 15.53
CA LYS A 190 -11.87 -7.66 15.52
C LYS A 190 -13.10 -7.15 16.30
N THR A 191 -13.08 -5.90 16.69
CA THR A 191 -14.21 -5.23 17.36
C THR A 191 -15.12 -4.58 16.33
N LEU A 192 -16.40 -4.93 16.37
CA LEU A 192 -17.41 -4.43 15.44
C LEU A 192 -17.93 -3.06 15.87
N LEU A 193 -17.96 -2.09 14.97
CA LEU A 193 -18.56 -0.76 15.16
C LEU A 193 -19.64 -0.50 14.12
N LEU A 194 -20.90 -0.52 14.55
CA LEU A 194 -22.07 -0.23 13.71
C LEU A 194 -22.31 1.28 13.65
N ILE A 195 -22.44 1.84 12.46
CA ILE A 195 -22.64 3.28 12.21
C ILE A 195 -23.75 3.44 11.17
N GLY A 196 -24.75 4.28 11.48
CA GLY A 196 -25.85 4.55 10.56
C GLY A 196 -26.86 3.41 10.44
N TYR A 197 -26.96 2.56 11.46
CA TYR A 197 -28.00 1.51 11.54
C TYR A 197 -29.09 1.86 12.53
N SER A 198 -30.32 1.48 12.20
CA SER A 198 -31.44 1.40 13.12
C SER A 198 -31.63 -0.02 13.64
N PHE A 199 -32.32 -0.17 14.77
CA PHE A 199 -32.58 -1.51 15.34
C PHE A 199 -33.44 -2.40 14.42
N ASP A 200 -34.38 -1.80 13.70
CA ASP A 200 -35.32 -2.51 12.82
C ASP A 200 -34.73 -2.83 11.43
N ASP A 201 -33.44 -2.51 11.24
CA ASP A 201 -32.73 -2.77 10.00
C ASP A 201 -32.58 -4.29 9.77
N SER A 202 -33.04 -4.76 8.60
CA SER A 202 -32.94 -6.15 8.17
C SER A 202 -31.48 -6.62 8.07
N ASP A 203 -30.57 -5.69 7.77
CA ASP A 203 -29.15 -5.96 7.65
C ASP A 203 -28.55 -6.41 8.97
N ILE A 204 -28.93 -5.74 10.08
CA ILE A 204 -28.52 -6.18 11.42
C ILE A 204 -29.02 -7.58 11.73
N ARG A 205 -30.25 -7.93 11.33
CA ARG A 205 -30.78 -9.30 11.55
C ARG A 205 -29.94 -10.32 10.79
N THR A 206 -29.66 -10.08 9.53
CA THR A 206 -28.87 -10.99 8.69
C THR A 206 -27.45 -11.15 9.22
N LEU A 207 -26.78 -10.05 9.55
CA LEU A 207 -25.45 -10.07 10.18
C LEU A 207 -25.47 -10.85 11.50
N TRP A 208 -26.50 -10.63 12.35
CA TRP A 208 -26.62 -11.34 13.64
C TRP A 208 -26.93 -12.82 13.48
N GLN A 209 -27.66 -13.23 12.45
CA GLN A 209 -27.83 -14.65 12.12
C GLN A 209 -26.52 -15.31 11.73
N ILE A 210 -25.71 -14.64 10.94
CA ILE A 210 -24.35 -15.11 10.56
C ILE A 210 -23.48 -15.28 11.82
N ILE A 211 -23.47 -14.27 12.69
CA ILE A 211 -22.69 -14.28 13.94
C ILE A 211 -23.22 -15.34 14.91
N GLY A 212 -24.51 -15.31 15.19
CA GLY A 212 -25.13 -16.17 16.20
C GLY A 212 -25.10 -17.65 15.85
N SER A 213 -25.24 -18.00 14.58
CA SER A 213 -25.20 -19.39 14.11
C SER A 213 -23.79 -20.02 14.23
N ARG A 214 -22.73 -19.20 14.23
CA ARG A 214 -21.34 -19.68 14.19
C ARG A 214 -20.56 -19.47 15.49
N LEU A 215 -20.84 -18.41 16.26
CA LEU A 215 -20.04 -17.99 17.39
C LEU A 215 -20.69 -18.19 18.76
N GLY A 216 -21.99 -18.26 18.83
CA GLY A 216 -22.69 -18.40 20.12
C GLY A 216 -22.28 -17.31 21.13
N LYS A 217 -21.80 -17.70 22.33
CA LYS A 217 -21.38 -16.80 23.40
C LYS A 217 -19.92 -16.29 23.28
N LEU A 218 -19.19 -16.67 22.26
CA LEU A 218 -17.77 -16.32 22.05
C LEU A 218 -17.57 -15.06 21.20
N SER A 219 -18.61 -14.26 20.98
CA SER A 219 -18.52 -13.04 20.17
C SER A 219 -17.67 -11.96 20.86
N THR A 220 -16.77 -11.33 20.09
CA THR A 220 -16.11 -10.09 20.50
C THR A 220 -17.11 -8.97 20.74
N PRO A 221 -16.78 -7.91 21.50
CA PRO A 221 -17.67 -6.80 21.72
C PRO A 221 -18.12 -6.14 20.40
N ALA A 222 -19.42 -5.92 20.26
CA ALA A 222 -19.97 -5.11 19.20
C ALA A 222 -20.52 -3.80 19.79
N TYR A 223 -20.30 -2.72 19.07
CA TYR A 223 -20.74 -1.39 19.46
C TYR A 223 -21.62 -0.79 18.37
N VAL A 224 -22.59 0.04 18.76
CA VAL A 224 -23.35 0.89 17.83
C VAL A 224 -23.26 2.34 18.27
N VAL A 225 -23.04 3.24 17.31
CA VAL A 225 -23.05 4.69 17.55
C VAL A 225 -24.45 5.22 17.24
N LEU A 226 -25.08 5.80 18.24
CA LEU A 226 -26.40 6.44 18.15
C LEU A 226 -26.31 7.87 18.66
N VAL A 227 -27.21 8.73 18.20
CA VAL A 227 -27.37 10.11 18.67
C VAL A 227 -28.75 10.24 19.32
N ASP A 228 -28.80 10.73 20.53
CA ASP A 228 -30.04 10.94 21.31
C ASP A 228 -30.97 9.73 21.28
N ALA A 229 -30.40 8.56 21.54
CA ALA A 229 -31.18 7.32 21.57
C ALA A 229 -31.98 7.22 22.86
N SER A 230 -33.25 6.84 22.72
CA SER A 230 -34.16 6.58 23.85
C SER A 230 -33.72 5.33 24.64
N PRO A 231 -34.09 5.20 25.94
CA PRO A 231 -33.80 4.00 26.71
C PRO A 231 -34.35 2.70 26.07
N ILE A 232 -35.43 2.80 25.31
CA ILE A 232 -36.03 1.65 24.61
C ILE A 232 -35.15 1.23 23.43
N GLU A 233 -34.64 2.18 22.65
CA GLU A 233 -33.70 1.92 21.55
C GLU A 233 -32.41 1.28 22.09
N ILE A 234 -31.85 1.83 23.17
CA ILE A 234 -30.66 1.27 23.82
C ILE A 234 -30.92 -0.17 24.25
N ALA A 235 -31.99 -0.43 25.00
CA ALA A 235 -32.31 -1.77 25.48
C ALA A 235 -32.51 -2.80 24.35
N ARG A 236 -32.99 -2.37 23.17
CA ARG A 236 -33.14 -3.25 22.00
C ARG A 236 -31.79 -3.75 21.47
N PHE A 237 -30.77 -2.89 21.39
CA PHE A 237 -29.41 -3.28 20.99
C PHE A 237 -28.73 -4.14 22.06
N GLU A 238 -28.86 -3.78 23.34
CA GLU A 238 -28.24 -4.52 24.44
C GLU A 238 -28.76 -5.96 24.57
N ARG A 239 -30.05 -6.22 24.28
CA ARG A 239 -30.62 -7.59 24.20
C ARG A 239 -29.90 -8.46 23.17
N ARG A 240 -29.25 -7.89 22.18
CA ARG A 240 -28.44 -8.58 21.17
C ARG A 240 -26.95 -8.57 21.49
N ASN A 241 -26.59 -8.19 22.72
CA ASN A 241 -25.20 -8.04 23.15
C ASN A 241 -24.41 -6.99 22.36
N ILE A 242 -25.10 -5.94 21.86
CA ILE A 242 -24.49 -4.78 21.22
C ILE A 242 -24.48 -3.63 22.22
N LYS A 243 -23.29 -3.12 22.56
CA LYS A 243 -23.12 -1.98 23.45
C LYS A 243 -23.41 -0.68 22.71
N VAL A 244 -24.20 0.19 23.33
CA VAL A 244 -24.59 1.47 22.70
C VAL A 244 -23.66 2.59 23.15
N ILE A 245 -23.07 3.30 22.20
CA ILE A 245 -22.42 4.57 22.37
C ILE A 245 -23.46 5.63 22.04
N ASN A 246 -24.15 6.13 23.07
CA ASN A 246 -25.20 7.15 22.89
C ASN A 246 -24.59 8.54 23.00
N LEU A 247 -24.43 9.23 21.88
CA LEU A 247 -23.89 10.58 21.81
C LEU A 247 -25.00 11.60 22.12
N PRO A 248 -24.76 12.56 23.01
CA PRO A 248 -25.72 13.61 23.28
C PRO A 248 -25.76 14.65 22.15
N GLY A 249 -26.96 15.17 21.87
CA GLY A 249 -27.17 16.24 20.90
C GLY A 249 -28.51 16.07 20.16
N ASP A 250 -28.84 16.99 19.27
CA ASP A 250 -30.04 16.87 18.46
C ASP A 250 -29.77 15.96 17.24
N LYS A 251 -30.72 15.11 16.90
CA LYS A 251 -30.65 14.28 15.66
C LYS A 251 -30.55 15.13 14.39
N ALA A 252 -30.98 16.39 14.42
CA ALA A 252 -30.79 17.32 13.30
C ALA A 252 -29.30 17.65 13.08
N ASP A 253 -28.48 17.63 14.14
CA ASP A 253 -27.05 17.92 14.09
C ASP A 253 -26.19 16.65 13.89
N TYR A 254 -26.81 15.54 13.47
CA TYR A 254 -26.16 14.23 13.31
C TYR A 254 -24.84 14.29 12.53
N PRO A 255 -24.72 15.03 11.39
CA PRO A 255 -23.45 15.15 10.68
C PRO A 255 -22.35 15.83 11.49
N ASP A 256 -22.69 16.87 12.23
CA ASP A 256 -21.71 17.63 13.03
C ASP A 256 -21.25 16.83 14.26
N ILE A 257 -22.18 16.11 14.89
CA ILE A 257 -21.89 15.25 16.05
C ILE A 257 -20.93 14.13 15.66
N LEU A 258 -21.20 13.46 14.55
CA LEU A 258 -20.32 12.38 14.08
C LEU A 258 -18.96 12.87 13.59
N ASP A 259 -18.92 14.03 12.93
CA ASP A 259 -17.67 14.66 12.52
C ASP A 259 -16.76 14.96 13.73
N GLU A 260 -17.33 15.58 14.79
CA GLU A 260 -16.62 15.87 16.03
C GLU A 260 -16.21 14.56 16.75
N PHE A 261 -17.09 13.55 16.79
CA PHE A 261 -16.81 12.24 17.37
C PHE A 261 -15.60 11.55 16.70
N PHE A 262 -15.57 11.48 15.36
CA PHE A 262 -14.44 10.88 14.65
C PHE A 262 -13.16 11.72 14.75
N SER A 263 -13.29 13.06 14.80
CA SER A 263 -12.15 13.95 15.01
C SER A 263 -11.49 13.73 16.37
N GLU A 264 -12.27 13.52 17.43
CA GLU A 264 -11.75 13.23 18.76
C GLU A 264 -11.05 11.85 18.81
N ILE A 265 -11.61 10.83 18.14
CA ILE A 265 -10.95 9.52 18.02
C ILE A 265 -9.62 9.68 17.29
N LYS A 266 -9.61 10.43 16.19
CA LYS A 266 -8.38 10.69 15.41
C LYS A 266 -7.31 11.34 16.27
N GLN A 267 -7.68 12.33 17.09
CA GLN A 267 -6.76 12.96 18.04
C GLN A 267 -6.15 11.94 19.02
N VAL A 268 -6.97 11.04 19.59
CA VAL A 268 -6.46 9.99 20.50
C VAL A 268 -5.49 9.05 19.81
N ILE A 269 -5.80 8.66 18.56
CA ILE A 269 -4.90 7.83 17.75
C ILE A 269 -3.58 8.60 17.52
N ASP A 270 -3.65 9.86 17.10
CA ASP A 270 -2.47 10.67 16.78
C ASP A 270 -1.62 11.03 18.03
N GLU A 271 -2.23 11.25 19.18
CA GLU A 271 -1.52 11.54 20.43
C GLU A 271 -0.80 10.30 20.98
N LYS A 272 -1.41 9.11 20.87
CA LYS A 272 -0.82 7.88 21.40
C LYS A 272 0.13 7.16 20.44
N LEU A 273 0.03 7.42 19.13
CA LEU A 273 1.01 6.91 18.16
C LEU A 273 2.45 7.35 18.47
N PRO A 274 2.75 8.60 18.86
CA PRO A 274 4.11 8.98 19.28
C PRO A 274 4.58 8.28 20.57
N GLU A 275 3.70 8.07 21.56
CA GLU A 275 4.05 7.37 22.82
C GLU A 275 4.36 5.90 22.58
N GLN A 276 3.57 5.20 21.76
CA GLN A 276 3.87 3.83 21.33
C GLN A 276 5.13 3.78 20.47
N MET A 277 5.41 4.82 19.67
CA MET A 277 6.66 4.91 18.92
C MET A 277 7.89 5.12 19.82
N VAL A 278 7.76 5.84 20.94
CA VAL A 278 8.84 6.00 21.92
C VAL A 278 9.06 4.69 22.67
N PHE A 279 7.98 4.01 23.09
CA PHE A 279 8.07 2.71 23.76
C PHE A 279 8.57 1.59 22.83
N THR A 280 8.16 1.60 21.54
CA THR A 280 8.67 0.63 20.54
C THR A 280 10.09 0.97 20.11
N ASN A 281 10.49 2.26 20.07
CA ASN A 281 11.87 2.64 19.80
C ASN A 281 12.80 2.28 20.97
N GLU A 282 12.36 2.40 22.22
CA GLU A 282 13.15 1.94 23.38
C GLU A 282 13.15 0.42 23.51
N LYS A 283 12.01 -0.27 23.35
CA LYS A 283 11.96 -1.73 23.32
C LYS A 283 12.56 -2.33 22.05
N ALA A 284 12.33 -1.74 20.86
CA ALA A 284 12.99 -2.18 19.64
C ALA A 284 14.49 -1.89 19.66
N SER A 285 14.96 -0.87 20.37
CA SER A 285 16.40 -0.67 20.62
C SER A 285 16.94 -1.59 21.71
N GLU A 286 16.09 -2.15 22.59
CA GLU A 286 16.49 -3.16 23.56
C GLU A 286 16.36 -4.61 23.06
N GLU A 287 15.37 -4.92 22.23
CA GLU A 287 15.20 -6.23 21.59
C GLU A 287 16.03 -6.39 20.30
N LEU A 288 16.39 -5.29 19.61
CA LEU A 288 17.42 -5.22 18.59
C LEU A 288 18.80 -4.90 19.21
N LYS A 289 19.12 -5.45 20.37
CA LYS A 289 20.51 -5.69 20.75
C LYS A 289 21.05 -6.83 19.89
N MET A 290 21.16 -6.54 18.58
CA MET A 290 22.09 -7.27 17.74
C MET A 290 23.51 -7.00 18.30
N PRO A 291 24.38 -8.00 18.35
CA PRO A 291 25.73 -7.80 18.82
C PRO A 291 26.37 -6.66 18.03
N GLU A 292 27.11 -5.79 18.71
CA GLU A 292 27.85 -4.64 18.17
C GLU A 292 28.96 -5.03 17.18
N THR A 293 28.71 -5.94 16.28
CA THR A 293 29.65 -6.33 15.24
C THR A 293 28.94 -6.56 13.92
N ASP A 294 29.10 -5.60 13.07
CA ASP A 294 28.89 -5.58 11.62
C ASP A 294 27.56 -4.97 11.13
N ASN A 295 27.69 -3.71 10.77
CA ASN A 295 26.72 -2.78 10.15
C ASN A 295 26.22 -3.19 8.74
N ARG A 296 25.83 -4.45 8.50
CA ARG A 296 25.39 -4.90 7.17
C ARG A 296 24.00 -5.51 7.19
N LEU A 297 23.01 -4.65 7.36
CA LEU A 297 21.61 -5.04 7.25
C LEU A 297 21.15 -4.97 5.79
N CYS A 298 20.56 -6.06 5.27
CA CYS A 298 19.94 -6.12 3.95
C CYS A 298 18.42 -6.24 4.09
N TYR A 299 17.68 -5.24 3.63
CA TYR A 299 16.23 -5.32 3.58
C TYR A 299 15.76 -6.04 2.31
N ILE A 300 14.89 -7.06 2.48
CA ILE A 300 14.31 -7.81 1.37
C ILE A 300 12.87 -7.37 1.16
N SER A 301 12.62 -6.76 0.00
CA SER A 301 11.31 -6.35 -0.49
C SER A 301 10.85 -7.36 -1.54
N ALA A 302 9.82 -8.14 -1.24
CA ALA A 302 9.30 -9.15 -2.14
C ALA A 302 7.80 -9.38 -1.93
N PRO A 303 7.06 -9.82 -2.99
CA PRO A 303 5.67 -10.22 -2.83
C PRO A 303 5.53 -11.32 -1.78
N TYR A 304 4.57 -11.17 -0.85
CA TYR A 304 4.39 -12.07 0.29
C TYR A 304 4.34 -13.56 -0.13
N GLN A 305 3.72 -13.85 -1.25
CA GLN A 305 3.58 -15.22 -1.78
C GLN A 305 4.92 -15.87 -2.16
N ARG A 306 5.95 -15.05 -2.46
CA ARG A 306 7.29 -15.50 -2.87
C ARG A 306 8.32 -15.41 -1.74
N LEU A 307 7.95 -14.72 -0.67
CA LEU A 307 8.89 -14.34 0.39
C LEU A 307 9.50 -15.56 1.08
N SER A 308 8.72 -16.61 1.35
CA SER A 308 9.25 -17.86 1.94
C SER A 308 10.30 -18.51 1.06
N PHE A 309 10.00 -18.67 -0.24
CA PHE A 309 10.93 -19.22 -1.21
C PHE A 309 12.21 -18.36 -1.33
N LEU A 310 12.05 -17.04 -1.40
CA LEU A 310 13.17 -16.12 -1.51
C LEU A 310 14.02 -16.10 -0.24
N LYS A 311 13.45 -16.28 0.95
CA LYS A 311 14.21 -16.45 2.17
C LYS A 311 15.11 -17.69 2.11
N ASP A 312 14.55 -18.83 1.71
CA ASP A 312 15.32 -20.07 1.59
C ASP A 312 16.46 -19.94 0.56
N LEU A 313 16.25 -19.14 -0.47
CA LEU A 313 17.24 -18.92 -1.55
C LEU A 313 18.30 -17.86 -1.16
N LEU A 314 17.90 -16.73 -0.61
CA LEU A 314 18.76 -15.55 -0.40
C LEU A 314 19.48 -15.54 0.95
N TYR A 315 18.83 -16.01 2.04
CA TYR A 315 19.38 -15.90 3.38
C TYR A 315 20.71 -16.63 3.54
N PRO A 316 20.87 -17.88 3.05
CA PRO A 316 22.16 -18.56 3.12
C PRO A 316 23.28 -17.79 2.41
N VAL A 317 22.99 -17.21 1.25
CA VAL A 317 23.96 -16.44 0.46
C VAL A 317 24.37 -15.17 1.20
N LEU A 318 23.40 -14.47 1.77
CA LEU A 318 23.65 -13.24 2.52
C LEU A 318 24.45 -13.51 3.80
N TYR A 319 24.08 -14.50 4.59
CA TYR A 319 24.82 -14.89 5.81
C TYR A 319 26.26 -15.31 5.51
N ASN A 320 26.47 -16.07 4.43
CA ASN A 320 27.83 -16.48 4.01
C ASN A 320 28.71 -15.29 3.62
N ASN A 321 28.10 -14.15 3.25
CA ASN A 321 28.79 -12.90 2.95
C ASN A 321 28.82 -11.91 4.13
N GLY A 322 28.45 -12.34 5.35
CA GLY A 322 28.41 -11.50 6.56
C GLY A 322 27.35 -10.40 6.49
N ILE A 323 26.25 -10.63 5.79
CA ILE A 323 25.13 -9.70 5.64
C ILE A 323 23.93 -10.28 6.37
N SER A 324 23.28 -9.47 7.22
CA SER A 324 22.09 -9.85 7.98
C SER A 324 20.83 -9.51 7.18
N PRO A 325 20.12 -10.50 6.60
CA PRO A 325 18.87 -10.24 5.90
C PRO A 325 17.74 -9.93 6.90
N ILE A 326 16.82 -9.10 6.47
CA ILE A 326 15.59 -8.79 7.19
C ILE A 326 14.46 -8.54 6.20
N SER A 327 13.27 -9.03 6.51
CA SER A 327 12.05 -8.78 5.75
C SER A 327 10.96 -8.24 6.66
N LEU A 328 9.95 -7.61 6.08
CA LEU A 328 8.89 -6.94 6.82
C LEU A 328 8.12 -7.90 7.73
N ASP A 329 7.79 -9.11 7.24
CA ASP A 329 7.02 -10.12 7.97
C ASP A 329 7.70 -10.64 9.25
N GLU A 330 9.02 -10.51 9.35
CA GLU A 330 9.79 -10.90 10.54
C GLU A 330 9.76 -9.85 11.66
N THR A 331 9.40 -8.63 11.31
CA THR A 331 9.52 -7.48 12.21
C THR A 331 8.22 -6.79 12.49
N ILE A 332 7.17 -7.07 11.68
CA ILE A 332 5.87 -6.44 11.84
C ILE A 332 5.13 -7.06 13.03
N MET A 333 4.68 -6.21 13.93
CA MET A 333 3.81 -6.62 15.03
C MET A 333 2.35 -6.24 14.73
N PRO A 334 1.37 -6.97 15.28
CA PRO A 334 -0.03 -6.58 15.17
C PRO A 334 -0.23 -5.12 15.61
N GLY A 335 -0.84 -4.29 14.75
CA GLY A 335 -1.08 -2.87 15.01
C GLY A 335 -0.03 -1.90 14.47
N GLU A 336 1.11 -2.37 13.94
CA GLU A 336 2.11 -1.49 13.30
C GLU A 336 1.67 -1.01 11.92
N ILE A 337 1.99 0.25 11.60
CA ILE A 337 1.76 0.81 10.27
C ILE A 337 2.85 0.30 9.31
N ILE A 338 2.46 -0.61 8.42
CA ILE A 338 3.34 -1.28 7.46
C ILE A 338 4.29 -0.30 6.76
N THR A 339 3.77 0.79 6.18
CA THR A 339 4.60 1.74 5.43
C THR A 339 5.62 2.49 6.27
N ARG A 340 5.32 2.79 7.54
CA ARG A 340 6.30 3.40 8.45
C ARG A 340 7.38 2.42 8.85
N LYS A 341 6.99 1.16 9.11
CA LYS A 341 7.94 0.09 9.43
C LYS A 341 8.86 -0.19 8.24
N THR A 342 8.28 -0.32 7.04
CA THR A 342 9.02 -0.45 5.79
C THR A 342 10.00 0.70 5.59
N ASP A 343 9.56 1.95 5.77
CA ASP A 343 10.43 3.14 5.64
C ASP A 343 11.58 3.12 6.65
N ALA A 344 11.31 2.72 7.89
CA ALA A 344 12.33 2.58 8.93
C ALA A 344 13.34 1.46 8.60
N LEU A 345 12.88 0.31 8.09
CA LEU A 345 13.75 -0.79 7.67
C LEU A 345 14.62 -0.39 6.48
N ILE A 346 14.03 0.23 5.46
CA ILE A 346 14.77 0.77 4.31
C ILE A 346 15.81 1.79 4.77
N SER A 347 15.46 2.68 5.70
CA SER A 347 16.38 3.69 6.21
C SER A 347 17.57 3.10 6.98
N LYS A 348 17.34 2.05 7.78
CA LYS A 348 18.37 1.33 8.55
C LYS A 348 19.22 0.40 7.69
N ALA A 349 18.65 -0.18 6.64
CA ALA A 349 19.36 -1.12 5.78
C ALA A 349 20.55 -0.44 5.07
N SER A 350 21.68 -1.16 5.00
CA SER A 350 22.85 -0.74 4.21
C SER A 350 22.69 -1.08 2.74
N MET A 351 21.87 -2.08 2.43
CA MET A 351 21.53 -2.50 1.07
C MET A 351 20.12 -3.09 1.04
N THR A 352 19.58 -3.25 -0.16
CA THR A 352 18.25 -3.83 -0.36
C THR A 352 18.26 -4.84 -1.50
N ILE A 353 17.41 -5.87 -1.40
CA ILE A 353 17.07 -6.77 -2.51
C ILE A 353 15.58 -6.59 -2.78
N VAL A 354 15.23 -6.31 -4.04
CA VAL A 354 13.84 -6.03 -4.44
C VAL A 354 13.41 -7.00 -5.53
N ASP A 355 12.39 -7.80 -5.27
CA ASP A 355 11.78 -8.70 -6.24
C ASP A 355 10.67 -8.00 -7.03
N LEU A 356 10.94 -7.75 -8.31
CA LEU A 356 10.04 -7.04 -9.21
C LEU A 356 8.97 -7.94 -9.86
N SER A 357 8.97 -9.22 -9.54
CA SER A 357 8.06 -10.19 -10.14
C SER A 357 6.59 -9.85 -9.86
N GLY A 358 5.75 -9.99 -10.88
CA GLY A 358 4.31 -9.77 -10.77
C GLY A 358 3.86 -8.32 -10.77
N ASN A 359 4.75 -7.35 -11.04
CA ASN A 359 4.41 -5.91 -11.10
C ASN A 359 3.63 -5.42 -9.87
N ASN A 360 4.01 -5.92 -8.67
CA ASN A 360 3.30 -5.61 -7.44
C ASN A 360 3.43 -4.12 -7.09
N ALA A 361 2.30 -3.43 -6.97
CA ALA A 361 2.26 -1.98 -6.72
C ALA A 361 2.97 -1.58 -5.42
N ASN A 362 2.90 -2.41 -4.36
CA ASN A 362 3.58 -2.14 -3.09
C ASN A 362 5.10 -2.22 -3.26
N ILE A 363 5.58 -3.24 -3.99
CA ILE A 363 7.00 -3.39 -4.29
C ILE A 363 7.51 -2.22 -5.15
N MET A 364 6.71 -1.75 -6.12
CA MET A 364 7.05 -0.57 -6.92
C MET A 364 7.12 0.71 -6.07
N TRP A 365 6.21 0.87 -5.10
CA TRP A 365 6.28 1.97 -4.13
C TRP A 365 7.52 1.87 -3.24
N GLU A 366 7.83 0.67 -2.72
CA GLU A 366 9.04 0.43 -1.93
C GLU A 366 10.30 0.71 -2.73
N LEU A 367 10.34 0.28 -3.99
CA LEU A 367 11.45 0.57 -4.91
C LEU A 367 11.66 2.08 -5.09
N GLY A 368 10.58 2.84 -5.31
CA GLY A 368 10.65 4.30 -5.40
C GLY A 368 11.21 4.94 -4.12
N ASN A 369 10.78 4.46 -2.94
CA ASN A 369 11.29 4.91 -1.65
C ASN A 369 12.77 4.55 -1.45
N ILE A 370 13.18 3.33 -1.81
CA ILE A 370 14.56 2.86 -1.77
C ILE A 370 15.45 3.72 -2.67
N MET A 371 15.02 3.98 -3.90
CA MET A 371 15.75 4.82 -4.86
C MET A 371 15.90 6.26 -4.36
N SER A 372 14.86 6.83 -3.75
CA SER A 372 14.90 8.19 -3.19
C SER A 372 15.95 8.35 -2.07
N LYS A 373 16.29 7.25 -1.39
CA LYS A 373 17.29 7.24 -0.31
C LYS A 373 18.69 6.84 -0.76
N ASN A 374 18.92 6.70 -2.06
CA ASN A 374 20.20 6.30 -2.66
C ASN A 374 20.81 5.03 -2.04
N LYS A 375 19.95 4.05 -1.68
CA LYS A 375 20.42 2.77 -1.15
C LYS A 375 20.93 1.87 -2.26
N LEU A 376 21.95 1.08 -1.97
CA LEU A 376 22.39 0.02 -2.87
C LEU A 376 21.24 -0.98 -3.02
N SER A 377 20.77 -1.16 -4.25
CA SER A 377 19.63 -2.01 -4.55
C SER A 377 20.00 -3.09 -5.54
N ILE A 378 19.78 -4.34 -5.16
CA ILE A 378 19.88 -5.50 -6.03
C ILE A 378 18.46 -5.82 -6.49
N LEU A 379 18.22 -5.71 -7.78
CA LEU A 379 16.91 -6.00 -8.36
C LEU A 379 16.89 -7.43 -8.86
N ILE A 380 15.89 -8.19 -8.44
CA ILE A 380 15.70 -9.57 -8.85
C ILE A 380 14.34 -9.74 -9.54
N VAL A 381 14.21 -10.72 -10.37
CA VAL A 381 12.96 -11.06 -11.07
C VAL A 381 12.91 -12.54 -11.40
N ASP A 382 11.71 -13.13 -11.34
CA ASP A 382 11.45 -14.47 -11.86
C ASP A 382 11.64 -14.48 -13.38
N GLU A 383 12.42 -15.43 -13.89
CA GLU A 383 12.77 -15.52 -15.30
C GLU A 383 11.53 -15.53 -16.20
N ASP A 384 10.48 -16.25 -15.81
CA ASP A 384 9.21 -16.34 -16.54
C ASP A 384 8.41 -15.03 -16.56
N GLN A 385 8.76 -14.07 -15.74
CA GLN A 385 8.05 -12.79 -15.59
C GLN A 385 8.88 -11.56 -16.00
N SER A 386 10.11 -11.77 -16.46
CA SER A 386 11.02 -10.70 -16.84
C SER A 386 10.47 -9.78 -17.94
N ASP A 387 9.73 -10.36 -18.91
CA ASP A 387 9.18 -9.64 -20.06
C ASP A 387 7.91 -8.83 -19.73
N SER A 388 7.31 -9.07 -18.57
CA SER A 388 6.10 -8.35 -18.10
C SER A 388 6.40 -7.06 -17.37
N LEU A 389 7.67 -6.73 -17.11
CA LEU A 389 8.06 -5.52 -16.39
C LEU A 389 7.78 -4.24 -17.21
N PRO A 390 7.47 -3.10 -16.55
CA PRO A 390 7.40 -1.79 -17.18
C PRO A 390 8.68 -1.48 -17.96
N PHE A 391 8.53 -0.79 -19.10
CA PHE A 391 9.63 -0.48 -20.03
C PHE A 391 10.85 0.17 -19.35
N ASP A 392 10.61 1.08 -18.41
CA ASP A 392 11.68 1.78 -17.68
C ASP A 392 12.51 0.84 -16.79
N LEU A 393 11.92 -0.24 -16.30
CA LEU A 393 12.58 -1.24 -15.46
C LEU A 393 13.30 -2.32 -16.28
N GLN A 394 12.87 -2.59 -17.50
CA GLN A 394 13.53 -3.57 -18.39
C GLN A 394 14.97 -3.16 -18.78
N SER A 395 15.27 -1.85 -18.71
CA SER A 395 16.61 -1.33 -18.97
C SER A 395 17.60 -1.48 -17.80
N LEU A 396 17.13 -1.89 -16.63
CA LEU A 396 17.95 -2.06 -15.44
C LEU A 396 18.65 -3.43 -15.45
N HIS A 397 19.77 -3.52 -14.73
CA HIS A 397 20.45 -4.80 -14.52
C HIS A 397 19.68 -5.63 -13.50
N LEU A 398 19.07 -6.73 -13.97
CA LEU A 398 18.24 -7.60 -13.17
C LEU A 398 18.91 -8.97 -13.00
N PHE A 399 18.91 -9.47 -11.76
CA PHE A 399 19.28 -10.85 -11.47
C PHE A 399 18.04 -11.73 -11.64
N LYS A 400 18.12 -12.72 -12.54
CA LYS A 400 17.00 -13.60 -12.84
C LYS A 400 17.10 -14.88 -12.02
N TYR A 401 16.01 -15.21 -11.32
CA TYR A 401 15.86 -16.50 -10.63
C TYR A 401 14.70 -17.28 -11.22
N ASN A 402 14.62 -18.59 -10.97
CA ASN A 402 13.54 -19.44 -11.43
C ASN A 402 12.78 -20.01 -10.22
N LEU A 403 11.46 -19.72 -10.13
CA LEU A 403 10.63 -20.13 -8.99
C LEU A 403 10.50 -21.66 -8.88
N TYR A 404 10.55 -22.38 -10.00
CA TYR A 404 10.32 -23.82 -10.07
C TYR A 404 11.52 -24.61 -10.61
N GLY A 405 12.65 -23.95 -10.88
CA GLY A 405 13.82 -24.51 -11.53
C GLY A 405 15.10 -24.49 -10.71
N ASP A 406 16.22 -24.74 -11.37
CA ASP A 406 17.56 -24.68 -10.76
C ASP A 406 18.02 -23.21 -10.63
N ASN A 407 18.37 -22.80 -9.42
CA ASN A 407 18.83 -21.46 -9.10
C ASN A 407 20.35 -21.36 -8.85
N LYS A 408 21.11 -22.40 -9.18
CA LYS A 408 22.55 -22.43 -8.92
C LYS A 408 23.28 -21.25 -9.59
N HIS A 409 22.99 -20.97 -10.85
CA HIS A 409 23.59 -19.85 -11.57
C HIS A 409 23.23 -18.49 -10.93
N PHE A 410 21.99 -18.31 -10.51
CA PHE A 410 21.55 -17.11 -9.79
C PHE A 410 22.31 -16.94 -8.48
N VAL A 411 22.42 -17.99 -7.67
CA VAL A 411 23.13 -18.00 -6.38
C VAL A 411 24.62 -17.68 -6.58
N ASP A 412 25.26 -18.32 -7.54
CA ASP A 412 26.69 -18.11 -7.85
C ASP A 412 26.94 -16.65 -8.28
N THR A 413 26.11 -16.13 -9.20
CA THR A 413 26.23 -14.74 -9.69
C THR A 413 25.97 -13.71 -8.59
N LEU A 414 24.97 -13.93 -7.74
CA LEU A 414 24.68 -13.07 -6.60
C LEU A 414 25.82 -13.08 -5.58
N ASN A 415 26.37 -14.27 -5.30
CA ASN A 415 27.50 -14.42 -4.39
C ASN A 415 28.76 -13.69 -4.90
N ASP A 416 29.09 -13.83 -6.18
CA ASP A 416 30.20 -13.13 -6.80
C ASP A 416 30.02 -11.60 -6.72
N PHE A 417 28.81 -11.11 -6.97
CA PHE A 417 28.47 -9.69 -6.84
C PHE A 417 28.67 -9.19 -5.41
N LEU A 418 28.19 -9.95 -4.40
CA LEU A 418 28.30 -9.58 -2.99
C LEU A 418 29.77 -9.62 -2.52
N GLN A 419 30.56 -10.60 -2.96
CA GLN A 419 31.99 -10.67 -2.65
C GLN A 419 32.76 -9.53 -3.26
N ALA A 420 32.49 -9.18 -4.53
CA ALA A 420 33.11 -8.03 -5.19
C ALA A 420 32.79 -6.72 -4.45
N HIS A 421 31.55 -6.55 -4.01
CA HIS A 421 31.12 -5.37 -3.25
C HIS A 421 31.74 -5.33 -1.84
N ASN A 422 31.91 -6.48 -1.18
CA ASN A 422 32.53 -6.59 0.15
C ASN A 422 34.04 -6.32 0.10
N ASN A 423 34.72 -6.83 -0.92
CA ASN A 423 36.15 -6.60 -1.12
C ASN A 423 36.44 -5.15 -1.50
N GLY A 424 35.54 -4.45 -2.17
CA GLY A 424 35.64 -3.03 -2.49
C GLY A 424 35.65 -2.10 -1.27
N LYS A 425 35.17 -2.56 -0.08
CA LYS A 425 35.24 -1.78 1.17
C LYS A 425 36.51 -2.03 2.00
N LYS A 426 37.30 -3.06 1.70
CA LYS A 426 38.55 -3.37 2.43
C LYS A 426 39.81 -2.84 1.78
N ASN A 427 39.79 -2.48 0.49
CA ASN A 427 40.97 -1.96 -0.23
C ASN A 427 40.56 -0.78 -1.13
N GLU A 428 40.63 0.44 -0.61
CA GLU A 428 40.37 1.67 -1.35
C GLU A 428 41.40 2.09 -2.41
N PRO A 429 42.59 1.48 -2.57
CA PRO A 429 43.47 1.85 -3.68
C PRO A 429 43.37 1.00 -4.96
N GLU A 430 42.75 -0.19 -4.95
CA GLU A 430 42.80 -1.12 -6.10
C GLU A 430 41.66 -1.00 -7.10
N ALA A 431 40.46 -0.49 -6.70
CA ALA A 431 39.34 -0.29 -7.62
C ALA A 431 39.58 0.78 -8.71
N GLU A 432 40.57 1.65 -8.50
CA GLU A 432 40.90 2.72 -9.46
C GLU A 432 41.60 2.24 -10.74
N LYS A 433 42.08 0.99 -10.80
CA LYS A 433 42.84 0.46 -11.96
C LYS A 433 42.42 -0.90 -12.48
N ASP A 434 41.22 -1.36 -12.15
CA ASP A 434 40.72 -2.66 -12.61
C ASP A 434 40.65 -2.75 -14.15
N TYR A 435 40.46 -1.62 -14.83
CA TYR A 435 40.50 -1.53 -16.29
C TYR A 435 41.86 -1.89 -16.89
N LEU A 436 42.99 -1.68 -16.18
CA LEU A 436 44.31 -2.09 -16.66
C LEU A 436 44.44 -3.61 -16.63
N ARG A 437 43.97 -4.27 -15.58
CA ARG A 437 43.96 -5.73 -15.46
C ARG A 437 43.14 -6.38 -16.56
N LEU A 438 41.95 -5.82 -16.84
CA LEU A 438 41.07 -6.28 -17.91
C LEU A 438 41.71 -6.06 -19.29
N PHE A 439 42.36 -4.92 -19.48
CA PHE A 439 43.10 -4.63 -20.72
C PHE A 439 44.24 -5.62 -20.97
N ASP A 440 45.02 -5.95 -19.93
CA ASP A 440 46.14 -6.90 -20.01
C ASP A 440 45.64 -8.34 -20.29
N LYS A 441 44.45 -8.70 -19.84
CA LYS A 441 43.79 -9.98 -20.17
C LYS A 441 43.22 -10.04 -21.58
N GLY A 442 43.23 -8.93 -22.32
CA GLY A 442 42.66 -8.83 -23.66
C GLY A 442 41.12 -8.63 -23.69
N GLU A 443 40.52 -8.33 -22.53
CA GLU A 443 39.08 -8.07 -22.37
C GLU A 443 38.78 -6.57 -22.64
N TYR A 444 39.02 -6.11 -23.88
CA TYR A 444 39.02 -4.69 -24.23
C TYR A 444 37.67 -3.99 -24.02
N ASN A 445 36.57 -4.65 -24.30
CA ASN A 445 35.22 -4.12 -24.07
C ASN A 445 35.00 -3.87 -22.57
N ALA A 446 35.29 -4.86 -21.73
CA ALA A 446 35.17 -4.76 -20.28
C ALA A 446 36.11 -3.71 -19.70
N ALA A 447 37.35 -3.61 -20.23
CA ALA A 447 38.30 -2.58 -19.81
C ALA A 447 37.82 -1.16 -20.10
N VAL A 448 37.20 -0.91 -21.26
CA VAL A 448 36.62 0.40 -21.60
C VAL A 448 35.47 0.76 -20.67
N ILE A 449 34.56 -0.19 -20.39
CA ILE A 449 33.43 0.02 -19.46
C ILE A 449 33.96 0.33 -18.07
N ALA A 450 34.94 -0.43 -17.57
CA ALA A 450 35.57 -0.19 -16.25
C ALA A 450 36.28 1.16 -16.14
N ALA A 451 36.94 1.61 -17.21
CA ALA A 451 37.57 2.94 -17.24
C ALA A 451 36.53 4.08 -17.14
N PHE A 452 35.42 4.00 -17.86
CA PHE A 452 34.31 4.96 -17.72
C PHE A 452 33.70 4.94 -16.32
N ARG A 453 33.57 3.76 -15.69
CA ARG A 453 33.13 3.65 -14.29
C ARG A 453 34.09 4.33 -13.32
N SER A 454 35.40 4.22 -13.53
CA SER A 454 36.44 4.95 -12.75
C SER A 454 36.27 6.46 -12.86
N LEU A 455 35.94 6.97 -14.05
CA LEU A 455 35.63 8.38 -14.26
C LEU A 455 34.36 8.83 -13.51
N GLU A 456 33.29 8.04 -13.57
CA GLU A 456 32.05 8.31 -12.85
C GLU A 456 32.28 8.39 -11.33
N ILE A 457 33.09 7.47 -10.78
CA ILE A 457 33.50 7.47 -9.37
C ILE A 457 34.34 8.72 -9.04
N THR A 458 35.29 9.09 -9.89
CA THR A 458 36.12 10.28 -9.69
C THR A 458 35.32 11.57 -9.67
N LEU A 459 34.35 11.71 -10.58
CA LEU A 459 33.42 12.83 -10.64
C LEU A 459 32.53 12.90 -9.39
N SER A 460 31.97 11.76 -8.95
CA SER A 460 31.13 11.69 -7.76
C SER A 460 31.90 12.06 -6.48
N ARG A 461 33.14 11.60 -6.31
CA ARG A 461 33.98 11.92 -5.14
C ARG A 461 34.36 13.39 -5.06
N LYS A 462 34.69 14.00 -6.20
CA LYS A 462 35.25 15.37 -6.22
C LYS A 462 34.16 16.44 -6.10
N TYR A 463 32.98 16.17 -6.60
CA TYR A 463 31.96 17.20 -6.82
C TYR A 463 30.60 16.92 -6.14
N ASP A 464 30.48 15.87 -5.31
CA ASP A 464 29.27 15.47 -4.61
C ASP A 464 28.05 15.36 -5.57
N PHE A 465 28.30 14.93 -6.81
CA PHE A 465 27.32 14.91 -7.90
C PHE A 465 26.59 13.58 -7.99
N VAL A 466 25.31 13.62 -7.70
CA VAL A 466 24.35 12.62 -8.17
C VAL A 466 23.44 13.31 -9.18
N ARG A 467 23.83 13.36 -10.46
CA ARG A 467 22.94 13.79 -11.54
C ARG A 467 22.77 12.69 -12.59
N ASN A 468 21.60 12.71 -13.22
CA ASN A 468 20.96 11.63 -13.98
C ASN A 468 21.74 11.08 -15.20
N SER A 469 22.85 11.68 -15.63
CA SER A 469 23.68 11.09 -16.69
C SER A 469 25.14 11.58 -16.68
N LEU A 470 26.06 10.67 -17.06
CA LEU A 470 27.48 11.01 -17.27
C LEU A 470 27.65 12.19 -18.24
N MET A 471 26.78 12.34 -19.25
CA MET A 471 26.89 13.43 -20.22
C MET A 471 26.58 14.80 -19.61
N GLU A 472 25.61 14.88 -18.71
CA GLU A 472 25.29 16.11 -17.99
C GLU A 472 26.46 16.51 -17.09
N SER A 473 27.03 15.53 -16.38
CA SER A 473 28.24 15.77 -15.55
C SER A 473 29.41 16.26 -16.39
N LEU A 474 29.70 15.65 -17.54
CA LEU A 474 30.76 16.06 -18.44
C LEU A 474 30.51 17.44 -19.10
N ASN A 475 29.28 17.86 -19.29
CA ASN A 475 28.95 19.15 -19.86
C ASN A 475 29.14 20.33 -18.89
N LEU A 476 29.11 20.07 -17.61
CA LEU A 476 29.31 21.05 -16.55
C LEU A 476 30.83 21.28 -16.24
N LEU A 477 31.69 20.41 -16.77
CA LEU A 477 33.16 20.57 -16.59
C LEU A 477 33.68 21.69 -17.46
N ASN A 478 34.39 22.61 -16.83
CA ASN A 478 35.15 23.68 -17.50
C ASN A 478 36.63 23.50 -17.25
N THR A 479 37.44 23.74 -18.28
CA THR A 479 38.88 23.49 -18.26
C THR A 479 39.65 24.78 -18.53
N ASN A 480 40.78 24.98 -17.83
CA ASN A 480 41.58 26.17 -17.96
C ASN A 480 42.77 26.00 -18.93
N ASN A 481 42.94 24.80 -19.52
CA ASN A 481 44.04 24.54 -20.46
C ASN A 481 43.59 23.71 -21.68
N ALA A 482 44.29 23.84 -22.80
CA ALA A 482 43.95 23.20 -24.06
C ALA A 482 44.07 21.66 -24.04
N GLU A 483 44.96 21.09 -23.20
CA GLU A 483 45.14 19.63 -23.12
C GLU A 483 43.99 18.95 -22.41
N ASP A 484 43.45 19.56 -21.35
CA ASP A 484 42.30 19.08 -20.63
C ASP A 484 41.03 19.25 -21.45
N GLU A 485 40.91 20.32 -22.24
CA GLU A 485 39.81 20.55 -23.16
C GLU A 485 39.77 19.46 -24.26
N GLU A 486 40.92 19.11 -24.81
CA GLU A 486 41.03 18.02 -25.79
C GLU A 486 40.66 16.67 -25.17
N ALA A 487 41.12 16.37 -23.94
CA ALA A 487 40.79 15.14 -23.24
C ALA A 487 39.26 15.03 -22.96
N LEU A 488 38.64 16.12 -22.47
CA LEU A 488 37.21 16.20 -22.22
C LEU A 488 36.41 16.01 -23.50
N TYR A 489 36.81 16.65 -24.59
CA TYR A 489 36.16 16.49 -25.90
C TYR A 489 36.21 15.02 -26.39
N LYS A 490 37.38 14.37 -26.29
CA LYS A 490 37.58 12.97 -26.68
C LYS A 490 36.73 12.03 -25.83
N VAL A 491 36.68 12.22 -24.50
CA VAL A 491 35.86 11.40 -23.60
C VAL A 491 34.38 11.54 -23.91
N LYS A 492 33.87 12.76 -24.18
CA LYS A 492 32.51 12.98 -24.67
C LYS A 492 32.18 12.19 -25.95
N LYS A 493 33.14 12.12 -26.88
CA LYS A 493 33.01 11.34 -28.11
C LYS A 493 33.05 9.82 -27.86
N TYR A 494 33.97 9.36 -27.01
CA TYR A 494 34.13 7.93 -26.69
C TYR A 494 32.98 7.36 -25.88
N ARG A 495 32.17 8.19 -25.22
CA ARG A 495 30.93 7.74 -24.60
C ARG A 495 29.97 7.03 -25.58
N LYS A 496 29.95 7.48 -26.85
CA LYS A 496 29.15 6.80 -27.88
C LYS A 496 29.65 5.37 -28.12
N ILE A 497 30.95 5.15 -28.07
CA ILE A 497 31.56 3.82 -28.21
C ILE A 497 31.19 2.96 -27.00
N ARG A 498 31.31 3.48 -25.79
CA ARG A 498 30.88 2.78 -24.56
C ARG A 498 29.42 2.36 -24.63
N ASN A 499 28.53 3.22 -25.08
CA ASN A 499 27.11 2.91 -25.22
C ASN A 499 26.89 1.82 -26.30
N ASN A 500 27.62 1.88 -27.41
CA ASN A 500 27.54 0.85 -28.44
C ASN A 500 28.08 -0.52 -27.98
N ILE A 501 29.11 -0.56 -27.12
CA ILE A 501 29.57 -1.79 -26.49
C ILE A 501 28.45 -2.39 -25.62
N VAL A 502 27.79 -1.55 -24.81
CA VAL A 502 26.75 -2.00 -23.85
C VAL A 502 25.47 -2.44 -24.56
N HIS A 503 25.03 -1.71 -25.59
CA HIS A 503 23.71 -1.90 -26.20
C HIS A 503 23.73 -2.66 -27.53
N ASN A 504 24.85 -2.62 -28.28
CA ASN A 504 24.91 -3.12 -29.66
C ASN A 504 25.97 -4.22 -29.89
N ASN A 505 26.56 -4.78 -28.82
CA ASN A 505 27.62 -5.81 -28.90
C ASN A 505 28.78 -5.45 -29.87
N VAL A 506 29.16 -4.18 -29.95
CA VAL A 506 30.29 -3.74 -30.76
C VAL A 506 31.59 -4.09 -30.04
N ASN A 507 32.56 -4.70 -30.75
CA ASN A 507 33.85 -5.03 -30.21
C ASN A 507 34.87 -3.94 -30.50
N VAL A 508 35.61 -3.53 -29.46
CA VAL A 508 36.66 -2.53 -29.53
C VAL A 508 38.01 -3.23 -29.65
N GLY A 509 38.85 -2.76 -30.56
CA GLY A 509 40.20 -3.29 -30.75
C GLY A 509 41.17 -2.78 -29.68
N LYS A 510 42.33 -3.48 -29.52
CA LYS A 510 43.38 -3.15 -28.53
C LYS A 510 43.83 -1.69 -28.58
N ARG A 511 44.05 -1.15 -29.80
CA ARG A 511 44.56 0.22 -30.00
C ARG A 511 43.52 1.25 -29.55
N GLU A 512 42.26 1.04 -29.93
CA GLU A 512 41.15 1.94 -29.60
C GLU A 512 40.85 1.92 -28.10
N ALA A 513 40.79 0.73 -27.46
CA ALA A 513 40.63 0.61 -26.02
C ALA A 513 41.76 1.34 -25.24
N LYS A 514 43.01 1.23 -25.70
CA LYS A 514 44.16 1.93 -25.10
C LYS A 514 43.99 3.45 -25.18
N ASP A 515 43.57 3.96 -26.33
CA ASP A 515 43.38 5.42 -26.53
C ASP A 515 42.26 5.96 -25.63
N ILE A 516 41.14 5.20 -25.51
CA ILE A 516 40.01 5.56 -24.63
C ILE A 516 40.46 5.59 -23.16
N ILE A 517 41.13 4.54 -22.69
CA ILE A 517 41.61 4.43 -21.31
C ILE A 517 42.58 5.59 -20.98
N SER A 518 43.56 5.84 -21.87
CA SER A 518 44.50 6.93 -21.67
C SER A 518 43.87 8.32 -21.59
N CYS A 519 42.83 8.58 -22.40
CA CYS A 519 42.07 9.84 -22.32
C CYS A 519 41.31 9.98 -21.01
N ILE A 520 40.71 8.86 -20.52
CA ILE A 520 39.99 8.85 -19.24
C ILE A 520 40.93 9.06 -18.07
N GLU A 521 42.12 8.41 -18.07
CA GLU A 521 43.13 8.59 -17.04
C GLU A 521 43.61 10.04 -16.94
N LYS A 522 43.89 10.68 -18.08
CA LYS A 522 44.23 12.10 -18.12
C LYS A 522 43.14 12.97 -17.52
N LEU A 523 41.90 12.75 -17.92
CA LEU A 523 40.77 13.52 -17.42
C LEU A 523 40.59 13.34 -15.90
N CYS A 524 40.67 12.10 -15.39
CA CYS A 524 40.63 11.81 -13.95
C CYS A 524 41.77 12.50 -13.17
N ALA A 525 42.97 12.50 -13.70
CA ALA A 525 44.10 13.18 -13.09
C ALA A 525 43.88 14.70 -13.00
N SER A 526 43.37 15.32 -14.05
CA SER A 526 43.06 16.76 -14.08
C SER A 526 41.89 17.16 -13.17
N ILE A 527 40.89 16.27 -13.00
CA ILE A 527 39.81 16.44 -12.02
C ILE A 527 40.37 16.38 -10.59
N ASN A 528 41.24 15.41 -10.29
CA ASN A 528 41.81 15.23 -8.96
C ASN A 528 42.75 16.37 -8.58
N SER A 529 43.53 16.90 -9.53
CA SER A 529 44.46 18.04 -9.32
C SER A 529 43.74 19.40 -9.18
N GLY A 530 42.43 19.46 -9.50
CA GLY A 530 41.66 20.72 -9.44
C GLY A 530 41.83 21.63 -10.65
N ASN A 531 42.44 21.15 -11.74
CA ASN A 531 42.58 21.90 -13.00
C ASN A 531 41.27 21.99 -13.77
N ILE A 532 40.29 21.18 -13.43
CA ILE A 532 38.97 21.18 -13.98
C ILE A 532 37.97 21.62 -12.90
N ILE A 533 37.16 22.62 -13.21
CA ILE A 533 36.13 23.18 -12.32
C ILE A 533 34.75 22.98 -12.92
N ILE A 534 33.77 23.00 -12.04
CA ILE A 534 32.33 23.01 -12.43
C ILE A 534 31.87 24.44 -12.53
N LEU A 535 31.12 24.75 -13.57
CA LEU A 535 30.37 25.99 -13.72
C LEU A 535 29.06 25.99 -12.92
#